data_1f8ad3b1f4f55e12cd6b901e227b471c
#
_entry.id   1f8ad3b1f4f55e12cd6b901e227b471c
#
_cell.length_a   1.000
_cell.length_b   1.000
_cell.length_c   1.000
_cell.angle_alpha   90.00
_cell.angle_beta   90.00
_cell.angle_gamma   90.00
#
_symmetry.space_group_name_H-M   'P 1'
#
loop_
_entity.id
_entity.type
_entity.pdbx_description
1 polymer ?
#
loop_
_entity_poly.entity_id
_entity_poly.type
_entity_poly.pdbx_seq_one_letter_code
_entity_poly.pdbx_strand_id
1 'polypeptide(L)' 'MEYRFRAEEWKNLSAENRAKRCRLLADEARVLASGAPQHLAPSYLRIAEDWAALAIEIEQAATENSQTP' A
#
# COMPACT_ATOMS: atom_id res chain seq x y z
N MET A 1 11.26 8.52 14.52
CA MET A 1 9.86 8.11 14.60
C MET A 1 9.70 6.69 14.09
N GLU A 2 9.18 5.83 14.91
CA GLU A 2 8.97 4.47 14.50
C GLU A 2 7.69 4.33 13.71
N TYR A 3 7.82 3.80 12.52
CA TYR A 3 6.68 3.43 11.73
C TYR A 3 6.39 1.96 11.94
N ARG A 4 5.23 1.64 12.48
CA ARG A 4 4.84 0.25 12.69
C ARG A 4 3.51 -0.01 12.02
N PHE A 5 3.48 -1.05 11.24
CA PHE A 5 2.25 -1.56 10.69
C PHE A 5 1.56 -2.40 11.76
N ARG A 6 0.36 -1.99 12.14
CA ARG A 6 -0.42 -2.73 13.14
C ARG A 6 -1.56 -3.46 12.47
N ALA A 7 -1.53 -4.77 12.58
CA ALA A 7 -2.57 -5.60 11.99
C ALA A 7 -3.96 -5.27 12.53
N GLU A 8 -4.06 -4.90 13.80
CA GLU A 8 -5.33 -4.52 14.41
C GLU A 8 -5.93 -3.27 13.79
N GLU A 9 -5.10 -2.27 13.56
CA GLU A 9 -5.54 -1.05 12.88
C GLU A 9 -5.97 -1.35 11.46
N TRP A 10 -5.23 -2.23 10.78
CA TRP A 10 -5.54 -2.63 9.42
C TRP A 10 -6.91 -3.29 9.34
N LYS A 11 -7.22 -4.19 10.25
CA LYS A 11 -8.49 -4.90 10.27
C LYS A 11 -9.68 -3.96 10.48
N ASN A 12 -9.48 -2.88 11.22
CA ASN A 12 -10.53 -1.93 11.53
C ASN A 12 -10.75 -0.89 10.44
N LEU A 13 -9.86 -0.83 9.45
CA LEU A 13 -10.00 0.09 8.34
C LEU A 13 -11.03 -0.43 7.33
N SER A 14 -11.79 0.49 6.74
CA SER A 14 -12.63 0.15 5.60
C SER A 14 -11.74 -0.21 4.41
N ALA A 15 -12.33 -0.87 3.40
CA ALA A 15 -11.59 -1.20 2.19
C ALA A 15 -11.02 0.05 1.52
N GLU A 16 -11.81 1.12 1.46
CA GLU A 16 -11.36 2.39 0.89
C GLU A 16 -10.14 2.93 1.65
N ASN A 17 -10.19 2.91 2.99
CA ASN A 17 -9.08 3.40 3.79
C ASN A 17 -7.85 2.51 3.70
N ARG A 18 -8.03 1.20 3.58
CA ARG A 18 -6.92 0.28 3.35
C ARG A 18 -6.22 0.60 2.03
N ALA A 19 -7.00 0.83 0.97
CA ALA A 19 -6.44 1.17 -0.33
C ALA A 19 -5.66 2.49 -0.26
N LYS A 20 -6.22 3.49 0.42
CA LYS A 20 -5.52 4.77 0.61
C LYS A 20 -4.22 4.59 1.37
N ARG A 21 -4.23 3.77 2.41
CA ARG A 21 -3.03 3.49 3.18
C ARG A 21 -1.96 2.80 2.32
N CYS A 22 -2.38 1.86 1.48
CA CYS A 22 -1.46 1.19 0.56
C CYS A 22 -0.82 2.17 -0.41
N ARG A 23 -1.59 3.13 -0.91
CA ARG A 23 -1.06 4.15 -1.81
C ARG A 23 -0.05 5.07 -1.13
N LEU A 24 -0.31 5.44 0.13
CA LEU A 24 0.64 6.23 0.90
C LEU A 24 1.94 5.45 1.11
N LEU A 25 1.85 4.16 1.42
CA LEU A 25 3.02 3.32 1.59
C LEU A 25 3.79 3.19 0.29
N ALA A 26 3.10 3.09 -0.85
CA ALA A 26 3.74 3.07 -2.16
C ALA A 26 4.50 4.37 -2.41
N ASP A 27 3.89 5.50 -2.10
CA ASP A 27 4.53 6.81 -2.28
C ASP A 27 5.75 6.96 -1.39
N GLU A 28 5.65 6.53 -0.13
CA GLU A 28 6.79 6.55 0.78
C GLU A 28 7.94 5.69 0.27
N ALA A 29 7.62 4.52 -0.28
CA ALA A 29 8.65 3.65 -0.85
C ALA A 29 9.33 4.30 -2.06
N ARG A 30 8.57 5.03 -2.88
CA ARG A 30 9.14 5.76 -4.02
C ARG A 30 10.08 6.87 -3.56
N VAL A 31 9.69 7.59 -2.51
CA VAL A 31 10.54 8.62 -1.93
C VAL A 31 11.83 8.01 -1.41
N LEU A 32 11.73 6.88 -0.70
CA LEU A 32 12.90 6.16 -0.23
C LEU A 32 13.79 5.72 -1.37
N ALA A 33 13.20 5.25 -2.47
CA ALA A 33 13.96 4.84 -3.65
C ALA A 33 14.76 6.00 -4.23
N SER A 34 14.17 7.19 -4.28
CA SER A 34 14.84 8.35 -4.86
C SER A 34 16.04 8.81 -4.05
N GLY A 35 16.03 8.57 -2.74
CA GLY A 35 17.13 8.93 -1.85
C GLY A 35 18.08 7.79 -1.50
N ALA A 36 17.78 6.58 -1.98
CA ALA A 36 18.56 5.39 -1.62
C ALA A 36 19.79 5.24 -2.51
N PRO A 37 20.82 4.52 -2.02
CA PRO A 37 21.92 4.12 -2.89
C PRO A 37 21.40 3.37 -4.12
N GLN A 38 22.10 3.53 -5.23
CA GLN A 38 21.64 2.99 -6.51
C GLN A 38 21.33 1.49 -6.46
N HIS A 39 22.10 0.73 -5.71
CA HIS A 39 21.90 -0.72 -5.61
C HIS A 39 20.67 -1.12 -4.78
N LEU A 40 20.13 -0.21 -3.98
CA LEU A 40 18.94 -0.47 -3.14
C LEU A 40 17.66 0.10 -3.76
N ALA A 41 17.78 1.07 -4.65
CA ALA A 41 16.63 1.73 -5.24
C ALA A 41 15.64 0.75 -5.90
N PRO A 42 16.09 -0.27 -6.66
CA PRO A 42 15.14 -1.22 -7.25
C PRO A 42 14.31 -1.98 -6.23
N SER A 43 14.89 -2.29 -5.06
CA SER A 43 14.15 -2.98 -4.00
C SER A 43 13.01 -2.12 -3.45
N TYR A 44 13.27 -0.83 -3.24
CA TYR A 44 12.23 0.09 -2.78
C TYR A 44 11.15 0.29 -3.84
N LEU A 45 11.53 0.36 -5.11
CA LEU A 45 10.55 0.50 -6.18
C LEU A 45 9.65 -0.73 -6.28
N ARG A 46 10.21 -1.92 -6.05
CA ARG A 46 9.43 -3.14 -6.04
C ARG A 46 8.42 -3.15 -4.89
N ILE A 47 8.84 -2.69 -3.72
CA ILE A 47 7.94 -2.55 -2.58
C ILE A 47 6.80 -1.59 -2.92
N ALA A 48 7.11 -0.48 -3.58
CA ALA A 48 6.10 0.48 -4.01
C ALA A 48 5.10 -0.16 -4.96
N GLU A 49 5.58 -0.94 -5.92
CA GLU A 49 4.70 -1.64 -6.87
C GLU A 49 3.80 -2.63 -6.18
N ASP A 50 4.33 -3.37 -5.20
CA ASP A 50 3.55 -4.34 -4.44
C ASP A 50 2.43 -3.65 -3.64
N TRP A 51 2.73 -2.52 -2.99
CA TRP A 51 1.71 -1.76 -2.28
C TRP A 51 0.65 -1.21 -3.21
N ALA A 52 1.05 -0.70 -4.37
CA ALA A 52 0.11 -0.18 -5.37
C ALA A 52 -0.80 -1.28 -5.92
N ALA A 53 -0.23 -2.46 -6.18
CA ALA A 53 -1.01 -3.60 -6.64
C ALA A 53 -2.03 -4.04 -5.59
N LEU A 54 -1.63 -4.06 -4.33
CA LEU A 54 -2.54 -4.41 -3.24
C LEU A 54 -3.69 -3.42 -3.13
N ALA A 55 -3.43 -2.14 -3.32
CA ALA A 55 -4.48 -1.12 -3.31
C ALA A 55 -5.53 -1.40 -4.38
N ILE A 56 -5.09 -1.77 -5.57
CA ILE A 56 -5.99 -2.09 -6.67
C ILE A 56 -6.84 -3.33 -6.32
N GLU A 57 -6.21 -4.37 -5.79
CA GLU A 57 -6.92 -5.57 -5.39
C GLU A 57 -7.98 -5.30 -4.33
N ILE A 58 -7.67 -4.47 -3.36
CA ILE A 58 -8.61 -4.10 -2.31
C ILE A 58 -9.80 -3.35 -2.90
N GLU A 59 -9.55 -2.42 -3.81
CA GLU A 59 -10.61 -1.65 -4.45
C GLU A 59 -11.50 -2.53 -5.32
N GLN A 60 -10.92 -3.46 -6.06
CA GLN A 60 -11.68 -4.38 -6.88
C GLN A 60 -12.55 -5.30 -6.04
N ALA A 61 -12.02 -5.83 -4.95
CA ALA A 61 -12.78 -6.68 -4.05
C ALA A 61 -13.94 -5.92 -3.42
N ALA A 62 -13.72 -4.67 -3.03
CA ALA A 62 -14.76 -3.83 -2.45
C ALA A 62 -15.88 -3.55 -3.47
N THR A 63 -15.50 -3.30 -4.73
CA THR A 63 -16.46 -3.07 -5.80
C THR A 63 -17.31 -4.33 -6.05
N GLU A 64 -16.67 -5.49 -6.09
CA GLU A 64 -17.38 -6.77 -6.28
C GLU A 64 -18.36 -7.01 -5.14
N ASN A 65 -17.95 -6.76 -3.91
CA ASN A 65 -18.83 -6.94 -2.75
C ASN A 65 -20.00 -5.96 -2.77
N SER A 66 -19.79 -4.76 -3.26
CA SER A 66 -20.85 -3.76 -3.38
C SER A 66 -21.88 -4.11 -4.44
N GLN A 67 -21.50 -4.90 -5.44
CA GLN A 67 -22.38 -5.30 -6.55
C GLN A 67 -23.19 -6.54 -6.22
N THR A 68 -22.85 -7.24 -5.18
CA THR A 68 -23.58 -8.45 -4.77
C THR A 68 -24.87 -8.02 -4.06
N PRO A 69 -26.04 -8.41 -4.56
CA PRO A 69 -27.31 -8.07 -3.93
C PRO A 69 -27.50 -8.78 -2.59
#